data_cc1b9b00e637cb09d306930ae2591097
#
_entry.id   cc1b9b00e637cb09d306930ae2591097
#
_cell.length_a   1.000
_cell.length_b   1.000
_cell.length_c   1.000
_cell.angle_alpha   90.00
_cell.angle_beta   90.00
_cell.angle_gamma   90.00
#
_symmetry.space_group_name_H-M   'P 1'
#
loop_
_entity.id
_entity.type
_entity.pdbx_description
1 polymer ?
#
loop_
_entity_poly.entity_id
_entity_poly.type
_entity_poly.pdbx_seq_one_letter_code
_entity_poly.pdbx_strand_id
1 'polypeptide(L)'
;MLQGIALPNNRIMQNISNADRSPRFILEFDMNSGDLKINKNQYIYPKPMEVRRGELTLFVFGSPIINHLINKNRICNDIVNKSALDKDYLKKIDGEFLFILVNKKNKTLEVANDRYSSFTMFY
;
A
#
# COMPACT_ATOMS: atom_id res chain seq x y z
N MET A 1 2.60 -13.46 -1.51
CA MET A 1 2.56 -11.98 -1.54
C MET A 1 1.67 -11.53 -2.68
N LEU A 2 0.68 -10.72 -2.37
CA LEU A 2 -0.15 -10.09 -3.39
C LEU A 2 0.53 -8.80 -3.81
N GLN A 3 0.82 -8.67 -5.09
CA GLN A 3 1.23 -7.41 -5.67
C GLN A 3 0.20 -7.02 -6.71
N GLY A 4 -0.57 -6.01 -6.39
CA GLY A 4 -1.55 -5.47 -7.30
C GLY A 4 -0.88 -4.71 -8.42
N ILE A 5 -1.55 -4.63 -9.54
CA ILE A 5 -1.16 -3.84 -10.68
C ILE A 5 -2.06 -2.63 -10.73
N ALA A 6 -1.85 -1.72 -11.66
CA ALA A 6 -2.75 -0.60 -11.87
C ALA A 6 -4.20 -1.08 -11.97
N LEU A 7 -5.08 -0.53 -11.13
CA LEU A 7 -6.49 -0.90 -11.12
C LEU A 7 -7.23 -0.14 -12.24
N PRO A 8 -8.13 -0.81 -12.98
CA PRO A 8 -8.97 -0.12 -13.94
C PRO A 8 -10.17 0.56 -13.27
N ASN A 9 -10.50 1.74 -13.72
CA ASN A 9 -11.78 2.45 -13.47
C ASN A 9 -12.36 2.34 -12.06
N ASN A 10 -12.10 3.32 -11.20
CA ASN A 10 -12.80 3.50 -9.91
C ASN A 10 -12.97 2.23 -9.09
N ARG A 11 -11.96 1.37 -9.08
CA ARG A 11 -12.00 0.15 -8.30
C ARG A 11 -11.96 0.44 -6.81
N ILE A 12 -12.70 -0.37 -6.06
CA ILE A 12 -12.69 -0.36 -4.60
C ILE A 12 -11.91 -1.55 -4.12
N MET A 13 -10.96 -1.31 -3.24
CA MET A 13 -10.21 -2.36 -2.55
C MET A 13 -10.55 -2.31 -1.07
N GLN A 14 -10.70 -3.46 -0.45
CA GLN A 14 -11.05 -3.59 0.96
C GLN A 14 -10.01 -4.43 1.69
N ASN A 15 -9.63 -3.96 2.87
CA ASN A 15 -8.91 -4.76 3.84
C ASN A 15 -9.90 -5.30 4.85
N ILE A 16 -9.92 -6.62 5.02
CA ILE A 16 -10.89 -7.31 5.87
C ILE A 16 -10.17 -8.01 7.02
N SER A 17 -10.69 -7.84 8.23
CA SER A 17 -10.20 -8.57 9.40
C SER A 17 -10.54 -10.06 9.28
N ASN A 18 -9.56 -10.92 9.59
CA ASN A 18 -9.79 -12.37 9.62
C ASN A 18 -10.71 -12.78 10.78
N ALA A 19 -10.80 -11.98 11.83
CA ALA A 19 -11.57 -12.31 13.02
C ALA A 19 -13.07 -12.10 12.84
N ASP A 20 -13.49 -11.00 12.23
CA ASP A 20 -14.89 -10.60 12.16
C ASP A 20 -15.41 -10.35 10.75
N ARG A 21 -14.56 -10.41 9.75
CA ARG A 21 -14.87 -10.15 8.33
C ARG A 21 -15.31 -8.71 8.04
N SER A 22 -15.20 -7.81 9.03
CA SER A 22 -15.49 -6.40 8.80
C SER A 22 -14.33 -5.73 8.08
N PRO A 23 -14.57 -4.86 7.10
CA PRO A 23 -13.49 -4.16 6.43
C PRO A 23 -12.75 -3.24 7.41
N ARG A 24 -11.43 -3.30 7.36
CA ARG A 24 -10.55 -2.43 8.15
C ARG A 24 -10.40 -1.06 7.52
N PHE A 25 -10.36 -1.03 6.22
CA PHE A 25 -10.41 0.19 5.45
C PHE A 25 -10.87 -0.11 4.03
N ILE A 26 -11.31 0.93 3.35
CA ILE A 26 -11.74 0.85 1.97
C ILE A 26 -10.94 1.87 1.18
N LEU A 27 -10.37 1.42 0.06
CA LEU A 27 -9.63 2.27 -0.88
C LEU A 27 -10.49 2.51 -2.11
N GLU A 28 -10.66 3.76 -2.47
CA GLU A 28 -11.35 4.17 -3.69
C GLU A 28 -10.36 4.95 -4.55
N PHE A 29 -10.11 4.48 -5.75
CA PHE A 29 -9.18 5.11 -6.68
C PHE A 29 -9.91 5.59 -7.92
N ASP A 30 -9.78 6.88 -8.21
CA ASP A 30 -10.37 7.49 -9.40
C ASP A 30 -9.32 7.51 -10.51
N MET A 31 -9.53 6.69 -11.55
CA MET A 31 -8.63 6.62 -12.70
C MET A 31 -8.60 7.90 -13.51
N ASN A 32 -9.66 8.70 -13.48
CA ASN A 32 -9.72 9.93 -14.25
C ASN A 32 -8.89 11.05 -13.62
N SER A 33 -8.93 11.17 -12.29
CA SER A 33 -8.17 12.21 -11.56
C SER A 33 -6.85 11.71 -11.02
N GLY A 34 -6.71 10.40 -10.82
CA GLY A 34 -5.57 9.82 -10.13
C GLY A 34 -5.60 10.00 -8.63
N ASP A 35 -6.76 10.32 -8.06
CA ASP A 35 -6.90 10.53 -6.63
C ASP A 35 -7.25 9.24 -5.90
N LEU A 36 -6.62 9.03 -4.75
CA LEU A 36 -6.90 7.92 -3.85
C LEU A 36 -7.57 8.43 -2.59
N LYS A 37 -8.68 7.82 -2.23
CA LYS A 37 -9.38 8.07 -0.98
C LYS A 37 -9.30 6.83 -0.10
N ILE A 38 -8.87 7.01 1.15
CA ILE A 38 -8.80 5.93 2.14
C ILE A 38 -9.85 6.21 3.22
N ASN A 39 -10.85 5.34 3.30
CA ASN A 39 -11.85 5.38 4.34
C ASN A 39 -11.50 4.32 5.39
N LYS A 40 -11.13 4.75 6.59
CA LYS A 40 -10.72 3.84 7.65
C LYS A 40 -11.83 3.61 8.64
N ASN A 41 -11.93 2.38 9.10
CA ASN A 41 -12.71 2.09 10.29
C ASN A 41 -11.92 2.57 11.51
N GLN A 42 -12.54 3.36 12.36
CA GLN A 42 -11.90 4.09 13.46
C GLN A 42 -11.19 3.21 14.51
N TYR A 43 -11.45 1.93 14.55
CA TYR A 43 -10.95 1.07 15.63
C TYR A 43 -9.66 0.31 15.29
N ILE A 44 -9.07 0.46 14.09
CA ILE A 44 -8.37 -0.70 13.59
C ILE A 44 -6.91 -0.53 13.31
N TYR A 45 -6.50 0.51 12.64
CA TYR A 45 -5.09 0.67 12.31
C TYR A 45 -4.56 2.01 12.75
N PRO A 46 -3.30 2.06 13.16
CA PRO A 46 -2.62 3.33 13.24
C PRO A 46 -2.64 3.97 11.84
N LYS A 47 -2.55 5.27 11.83
CA LYS A 47 -2.49 6.04 10.61
C LYS A 47 -1.29 5.56 9.78
N PRO A 48 -1.45 5.34 8.47
CA PRO A 48 -0.31 4.95 7.65
C PRO A 48 0.73 6.06 7.55
N MET A 49 1.98 5.66 7.36
CA MET A 49 3.02 6.61 6.98
C MET A 49 2.78 7.02 5.53
N GLU A 50 2.80 8.31 5.27
CA GLU A 50 2.57 8.87 3.95
C GLU A 50 3.80 9.64 3.50
N VAL A 51 4.30 9.31 2.31
CA VAL A 51 5.44 10.00 1.70
C VAL A 51 5.02 10.49 0.33
N ARG A 52 5.17 11.78 0.11
CA ARG A 52 4.87 12.41 -1.18
C ARG A 52 6.15 12.91 -1.83
N ARG A 53 6.29 12.62 -3.12
CA ARG A 53 7.40 13.16 -3.91
C ARG A 53 6.89 13.45 -5.32
N GLY A 54 6.70 14.73 -5.65
CA GLY A 54 6.09 15.11 -6.93
C GLY A 54 4.70 14.53 -7.08
N GLU A 55 4.50 13.77 -8.14
CA GLU A 55 3.22 13.12 -8.44
C GLU A 55 3.07 11.74 -7.78
N LEU A 56 4.09 11.31 -7.03
CA LEU A 56 4.05 10.02 -6.33
C LEU A 56 3.63 10.21 -4.88
N THR A 57 2.76 9.31 -4.42
CA THR A 57 2.41 9.20 -3.01
C THR A 57 2.48 7.73 -2.60
N LEU A 58 3.24 7.45 -1.55
CA LEU A 58 3.39 6.13 -0.99
C LEU A 58 2.74 6.09 0.39
N PHE A 59 1.85 5.12 0.60
CA PHE A 59 1.28 4.83 1.91
C PHE A 59 1.86 3.52 2.42
N VAL A 60 2.32 3.52 3.67
CA VAL A 60 2.88 2.34 4.31
C VAL A 60 2.09 2.03 5.57
N PHE A 61 1.48 0.85 5.59
CA PHE A 61 0.84 0.29 6.77
C PHE A 61 1.73 -0.79 7.35
N GLY A 62 1.74 -0.92 8.68
CA GLY A 62 2.46 -1.97 9.36
C GLY A 62 3.90 -1.63 9.67
N SER A 63 4.72 -2.65 9.84
CA SER A 63 6.11 -2.52 10.27
C SER A 63 7.05 -3.32 9.37
N PRO A 64 7.35 -2.80 8.17
CA PRO A 64 8.27 -3.49 7.27
C PRO A 64 9.69 -3.47 7.83
N ILE A 65 10.41 -4.57 7.58
CA ILE A 65 11.76 -4.80 8.09
C ILE A 65 12.69 -5.04 6.91
N ILE A 66 13.79 -4.31 6.87
CA ILE A 66 14.86 -4.54 5.89
C ILE A 66 16.19 -4.68 6.64
N ASN A 67 16.99 -5.69 6.26
CA ASN A 67 18.28 -5.98 6.93
C ASN A 67 18.12 -6.11 8.46
N HIS A 68 17.08 -6.81 8.90
CA HIS A 68 16.76 -7.05 10.31
C HIS A 68 16.41 -5.80 11.13
N LEU A 69 16.15 -4.67 10.46
CA LEU A 69 15.79 -3.41 11.11
C LEU A 69 14.48 -2.87 10.58
N ILE A 70 13.67 -2.30 11.48
CA ILE A 70 12.50 -1.53 11.08
C ILE A 70 12.99 -0.17 10.60
N ASN A 71 13.02 0.03 9.29
CA ASN A 71 13.51 1.27 8.72
C ASN A 71 12.57 1.74 7.61
N LYS A 72 11.42 2.29 8.03
CA LYS A 72 10.40 2.77 7.10
C LYS A 72 10.90 3.88 6.19
N ASN A 73 11.72 4.79 6.72
CA ASN A 73 12.22 5.91 5.92
C ASN A 73 13.08 5.43 4.75
N ARG A 74 13.97 4.47 5.00
CA ARG A 74 14.82 3.90 3.94
C ARG A 74 13.97 3.19 2.90
N ILE A 75 13.02 2.37 3.36
CA ILE A 75 12.15 1.61 2.47
C ILE A 75 11.33 2.56 1.59
N CYS A 76 10.74 3.59 2.18
CA CYS A 76 9.98 4.59 1.45
C CYS A 76 10.83 5.31 0.41
N ASN A 77 12.03 5.71 0.77
CA ASN A 77 12.94 6.40 -0.15
C ASN A 77 13.33 5.50 -1.32
N ASP A 78 13.63 4.24 -1.05
CA ASP A 78 13.99 3.28 -2.10
C ASP A 78 12.84 3.06 -3.08
N ILE A 79 11.62 2.90 -2.58
CA ILE A 79 10.45 2.70 -3.43
C ILE A 79 10.16 3.94 -4.27
N VAL A 80 10.18 5.11 -3.66
CA VAL A 80 9.87 6.36 -4.36
C VAL A 80 10.95 6.67 -5.40
N ASN A 81 12.21 6.39 -5.11
CA ASN A 81 13.30 6.56 -6.08
C ASN A 81 13.14 5.68 -7.31
N LYS A 82 12.61 4.48 -7.15
CA LYS A 82 12.31 3.59 -8.28
C LYS A 82 10.98 3.90 -8.95
N SER A 83 10.14 4.71 -8.34
CA SER A 83 8.80 5.05 -8.81
C SER A 83 7.91 3.82 -9.05
N ALA A 84 8.19 2.73 -8.37
CA ALA A 84 7.45 1.47 -8.54
C ALA A 84 7.65 0.55 -7.34
N LEU A 85 6.68 -0.34 -7.14
CA LEU A 85 6.79 -1.45 -6.20
C LEU A 85 7.49 -2.61 -6.92
N ASP A 86 8.83 -2.60 -6.89
CA ASP A 86 9.65 -3.59 -7.56
C ASP A 86 9.65 -4.92 -6.82
N LYS A 87 9.32 -6.01 -7.52
CA LYS A 87 9.23 -7.36 -6.94
C LYS A 87 10.52 -7.80 -6.28
N ASP A 88 11.65 -7.56 -6.92
CA ASP A 88 12.93 -8.00 -6.39
C ASP A 88 13.30 -7.25 -5.11
N TYR A 89 12.96 -5.98 -5.06
CA TYR A 89 13.14 -5.20 -3.84
C TYR A 89 12.22 -5.67 -2.73
N LEU A 90 10.93 -5.90 -3.04
CA LEU A 90 9.94 -6.34 -2.05
C LEU A 90 10.28 -7.69 -1.42
N LYS A 91 10.96 -8.58 -2.14
CA LYS A 91 11.42 -9.86 -1.61
C LYS A 91 12.43 -9.71 -0.47
N LYS A 92 13.09 -8.59 -0.38
CA LYS A 92 14.08 -8.29 0.68
C LYS A 92 13.42 -7.75 1.94
N ILE A 93 12.13 -7.46 1.90
CA ILE A 93 11.40 -6.85 3.00
C ILE A 93 10.64 -7.92 3.76
N ASP A 94 10.86 -7.97 5.07
CA ASP A 94 10.17 -8.86 6.00
C ASP A 94 9.19 -8.06 6.85
N GLY A 95 8.48 -8.76 7.75
CA GLY A 95 7.52 -8.16 8.64
C GLY A 95 6.13 -8.05 8.04
N GLU A 96 5.25 -7.37 8.75
CA GLU A 96 3.89 -7.12 8.31
C GLU A 96 3.83 -5.77 7.62
N PHE A 97 3.37 -5.76 6.38
CA PHE A 97 3.28 -4.49 5.64
C PHE A 97 2.23 -4.53 4.54
N LEU A 98 1.77 -3.34 4.24
CA LEU A 98 0.98 -3.06 3.05
C LEU A 98 1.51 -1.76 2.46
N PHE A 99 1.94 -1.81 1.20
CA PHE A 99 2.36 -0.64 0.45
C PHE A 99 1.31 -0.29 -0.60
N ILE A 100 0.99 0.99 -0.68
CA ILE A 100 0.10 1.52 -1.70
C ILE A 100 0.82 2.68 -2.36
N LEU A 101 1.15 2.53 -3.63
CA LEU A 101 1.85 3.55 -4.41
C LEU A 101 0.91 4.14 -5.45
N VAL A 102 0.68 5.43 -5.34
CA VAL A 102 -0.15 6.18 -6.29
C VAL A 102 0.74 7.04 -7.15
N ASN A 103 0.60 6.91 -8.46
CA ASN A 103 1.23 7.81 -9.42
C ASN A 103 0.14 8.65 -10.08
N LYS A 104 0.03 9.89 -9.68
CA LYS A 104 -1.02 10.78 -10.18
C LYS A 104 -0.80 11.17 -11.63
N LYS A 105 0.44 11.29 -12.06
CA LYS A 105 0.78 11.63 -13.44
C LYS A 105 0.28 10.56 -14.41
N ASN A 106 0.55 9.29 -14.10
CA ASN A 106 0.16 8.14 -14.92
C ASN A 106 -1.23 7.62 -14.57
N LYS A 107 -1.82 8.13 -13.48
CA LYS A 107 -3.12 7.68 -12.97
C LYS A 107 -3.12 6.19 -12.69
N THR A 108 -2.08 5.70 -12.01
CA THR A 108 -1.90 4.30 -11.66
C THR A 108 -1.85 4.10 -10.16
N LEU A 109 -2.26 2.91 -9.75
CA LEU A 109 -2.24 2.46 -8.37
C LEU A 109 -1.57 1.09 -8.30
N GLU A 110 -0.54 0.97 -7.48
CA GLU A 110 0.12 -0.30 -7.21
C GLU A 110 -0.07 -0.66 -5.73
N VAL A 111 -0.32 -1.93 -5.45
CA VAL A 111 -0.53 -2.42 -4.09
C VAL A 111 0.31 -3.67 -3.88
N ALA A 112 1.01 -3.75 -2.76
CA ALA A 112 1.75 -4.93 -2.37
C ALA A 112 1.61 -5.18 -0.87
N ASN A 113 1.32 -6.41 -0.50
CA ASN A 113 1.31 -6.83 0.90
C ASN A 113 2.47 -7.80 1.17
N ASP A 114 2.68 -8.11 2.45
CA ASP A 114 3.72 -9.06 2.84
C ASP A 114 3.40 -10.49 2.38
N ARG A 115 4.42 -11.37 2.44
CA ARG A 115 4.30 -12.74 1.96
C ARG A 115 3.28 -13.58 2.73
N TYR A 116 2.93 -13.19 3.93
CA TYR A 116 1.96 -13.89 4.77
C TYR A 116 0.57 -13.28 4.67
N SER A 117 0.40 -12.26 3.84
CA SER A 117 -0.88 -11.55 3.64
C SER A 117 -1.51 -11.08 4.96
N SER A 118 -0.68 -10.51 5.84
CA SER A 118 -1.15 -9.95 7.11
C SER A 118 -2.22 -8.88 6.91
N PHE A 119 -2.13 -8.18 5.77
CA PHE A 119 -3.15 -7.23 5.31
C PHE A 119 -3.82 -7.83 4.07
N THR A 120 -4.89 -8.58 4.27
CA THR A 120 -5.60 -9.21 3.15
C THR A 120 -6.43 -8.18 2.41
N MET A 121 -6.32 -8.16 1.08
CA MET A 121 -7.02 -7.21 0.22
C MET A 121 -7.99 -7.92 -0.70
N PHE A 122 -9.16 -7.31 -0.91
CA PHE A 122 -10.20 -7.80 -1.83
C PHE A 122 -10.60 -6.68 -2.79
N TYR A 123 -10.82 -7.03 -4.03
CA TYR A 123 -11.27 -6.10 -5.06
C TYR A 123 -12.79 -6.14 -5.21
#